data_70c88c1616c4379090dd9ce5cdf5e5d7
#
_entry.id   70c88c1616c4379090dd9ce5cdf5e5d7
#
_cell.length_a   1.000
_cell.length_b   1.000
_cell.length_c   1.000
_cell.angle_alpha   90.00
_cell.angle_beta   90.00
_cell.angle_gamma   90.00
#
_symmetry.space_group_name_H-M   'P 1'
#
loop_
_entity.id
_entity.type
_entity.pdbx_description
1 polymer ?
#
loop_
_entity_poly.entity_id
_entity_poly.type
_entity_poly.pdbx_seq_one_letter_code
_entity_poly.pdbx_strand_id
1 'polypeptide(L)'
;MAENVSWILQKEQQRGNDCIFISGHKEHVAKWGSYDSMWKLLSNQYRYYVIGTNFYKTRCNLPEGNHKRTIQTFYSHDPLAKTAKLAGFKMCWIDFSSLEEGTEIKRHADAYTYMGTLGESYSIMNRFLPPSYRMFQPPTTLYDSMIYVSNAAPTKIIE
;
A
#
# COMPACT_ATOMS: atom_id res chain seq x y z
N MET A 1 -9.50 -13.52 10.07
CA MET A 1 -9.21 -13.16 8.65
C MET A 1 -8.27 -14.17 8.01
N ALA A 2 -7.10 -14.47 8.58
CA ALA A 2 -6.15 -15.46 8.05
C ALA A 2 -6.77 -16.88 7.86
N GLU A 3 -7.52 -17.38 8.82
CA GLU A 3 -8.21 -18.69 8.71
C GLU A 3 -9.18 -18.75 7.53
N ASN A 4 -9.92 -17.67 7.27
CA ASN A 4 -10.81 -17.59 6.10
C ASN A 4 -10.03 -17.66 4.79
N VAL A 5 -8.85 -17.03 4.74
CA VAL A 5 -7.96 -17.11 3.57
C VAL A 5 -7.48 -18.54 3.35
N SER A 6 -7.04 -19.23 4.40
CA SER A 6 -6.64 -20.64 4.31
C SER A 6 -7.77 -21.52 3.82
N TRP A 7 -8.99 -21.32 4.34
CA TRP A 7 -10.18 -22.06 3.91
C TRP A 7 -10.51 -21.81 2.43
N ILE A 8 -10.46 -20.53 1.98
CA ILE A 8 -10.71 -20.19 0.57
C ILE A 8 -9.66 -20.84 -0.33
N LEU A 9 -8.37 -20.75 0.04
CA LEU A 9 -7.29 -21.38 -0.73
C LEU A 9 -7.50 -22.89 -0.88
N GLN A 10 -7.85 -23.59 0.21
CA GLN A 10 -8.16 -25.03 0.15
C GLN A 10 -9.32 -25.34 -0.79
N LYS A 11 -10.36 -24.50 -0.81
CA LYS A 11 -11.48 -24.66 -1.73
C LYS A 11 -11.07 -24.42 -3.19
N GLU A 12 -10.24 -23.44 -3.44
CA GLU A 12 -9.73 -23.17 -4.79
C GLU A 12 -8.77 -24.27 -5.27
N GLN A 13 -7.95 -24.83 -4.39
CA GLN A 13 -7.11 -25.99 -4.71
C GLN A 13 -7.94 -27.23 -5.11
N GLN A 14 -9.09 -27.48 -4.47
CA GLN A 14 -10.03 -28.53 -4.88
C GLN A 14 -10.64 -28.30 -6.27
N ARG A 15 -10.60 -27.06 -6.77
CA ARG A 15 -11.03 -26.65 -8.13
C ARG A 15 -9.90 -26.61 -9.15
N GLY A 16 -8.66 -26.93 -8.73
CA GLY A 16 -7.48 -26.91 -9.58
C GLY A 16 -6.76 -25.56 -9.64
N ASN A 17 -7.06 -24.62 -8.73
CA ASN A 17 -6.38 -23.32 -8.64
C ASN A 17 -5.29 -23.36 -7.56
N ASP A 18 -4.05 -23.03 -7.91
CA ASP A 18 -2.92 -23.09 -6.99
C ASP A 18 -2.68 -21.81 -6.19
N CYS A 19 -3.35 -20.71 -6.55
CA CYS A 19 -3.17 -19.42 -5.92
C CYS A 19 -4.48 -18.63 -5.83
N ILE A 20 -4.50 -17.68 -4.88
CA ILE A 20 -5.60 -16.70 -4.73
C ILE A 20 -5.01 -15.29 -4.65
N PHE A 21 -5.75 -14.32 -5.15
CA PHE A 21 -5.44 -12.91 -4.98
C PHE A 21 -6.27 -12.34 -3.83
N ILE A 22 -5.60 -11.63 -2.90
CA ILE A 22 -6.24 -10.99 -1.76
C ILE A 22 -6.05 -9.49 -1.88
N SER A 23 -7.14 -8.74 -1.93
CA SER A 23 -7.13 -7.29 -1.82
C SER A 23 -7.49 -6.86 -0.40
N GLY A 24 -6.68 -6.01 0.19
CA GLY A 24 -6.90 -5.52 1.55
C GLY A 24 -6.23 -4.18 1.81
N HIS A 25 -6.61 -3.55 2.92
CA HIS A 25 -5.91 -2.37 3.40
C HIS A 25 -4.45 -2.73 3.72
N LYS A 26 -3.53 -1.81 3.46
CA LYS A 26 -2.09 -2.09 3.48
C LYS A 26 -1.60 -2.66 4.82
N GLU A 27 -2.11 -2.21 5.95
CA GLU A 27 -1.72 -2.73 7.27
C GLU A 27 -2.15 -4.17 7.52
N HIS A 28 -3.21 -4.65 6.85
CA HIS A 28 -3.65 -6.04 6.95
C HIS A 28 -2.81 -7.02 6.13
N VAL A 29 -2.22 -6.55 5.03
CA VAL A 29 -1.50 -7.40 4.07
C VAL A 29 0.01 -7.24 4.10
N ALA A 30 0.54 -6.13 4.64
CA ALA A 30 1.96 -5.86 4.72
C ALA A 30 2.70 -6.89 5.59
N LYS A 31 3.99 -7.10 5.28
CA LYS A 31 4.86 -8.04 6.00
C LYS A 31 5.12 -7.61 7.45
N TRP A 32 5.07 -6.33 7.73
CA TRP A 32 5.29 -5.75 9.05
C TRP A 32 4.19 -4.74 9.38
N GLY A 33 3.80 -4.69 10.65
CA GLY A 33 2.78 -3.78 11.17
C GLY A 33 2.78 -3.74 12.69
N SER A 34 1.94 -2.89 13.27
CA SER A 34 1.76 -2.76 14.73
C SER A 34 1.05 -3.96 15.38
N TYR A 35 0.51 -4.86 14.57
CA TYR A 35 -0.19 -6.08 15.00
C TYR A 35 0.14 -7.25 14.06
N ASP A 36 -0.29 -8.46 14.41
CA ASP A 36 -0.08 -9.65 13.59
C ASP A 36 -0.92 -9.56 12.30
N SER A 37 -0.27 -9.14 11.23
CA SER A 37 -0.87 -9.04 9.89
C SER A 37 -1.21 -10.44 9.33
N MET A 38 -2.04 -10.49 8.30
CA MET A 38 -2.30 -11.75 7.59
C MET A 38 -1.01 -12.38 7.07
N TRP A 39 -0.06 -11.57 6.58
CA TRP A 39 1.23 -12.08 6.14
C TRP A 39 1.94 -12.86 7.25
N LYS A 40 2.04 -12.30 8.46
CA LYS A 40 2.72 -12.95 9.59
C LYS A 40 2.10 -14.30 9.95
N LEU A 41 0.78 -14.41 9.84
CA LEU A 41 0.05 -15.63 10.16
C LEU A 41 0.11 -16.68 9.04
N LEU A 42 0.15 -16.26 7.78
CA LEU A 42 0.05 -17.15 6.62
C LEU A 42 1.42 -17.49 6.00
N SER A 43 2.42 -16.63 6.11
CA SER A 43 3.72 -16.82 5.47
C SER A 43 4.50 -18.04 5.98
N ASN A 44 4.20 -18.53 7.19
CA ASN A 44 4.77 -19.76 7.73
C ASN A 44 4.21 -21.02 7.07
N GLN A 45 3.05 -20.92 6.42
CA GLN A 45 2.33 -22.06 5.84
C GLN A 45 2.26 -21.99 4.32
N TYR A 46 2.27 -20.77 3.75
CA TYR A 46 2.06 -20.52 2.33
C TYR A 46 3.11 -19.58 1.77
N ARG A 47 3.38 -19.70 0.48
CA ARG A 47 4.13 -18.69 -0.26
C ARG A 47 3.26 -17.46 -0.42
N TYR A 48 3.68 -16.35 0.17
CA TYR A 48 2.91 -15.12 0.23
C TYR A 48 3.72 -13.98 -0.40
N TYR A 49 3.25 -13.45 -1.52
CA TYR A 49 3.87 -12.32 -2.21
C TYR A 49 3.03 -11.05 -1.98
N VAL A 50 3.66 -10.01 -1.47
CA VAL A 50 2.97 -8.78 -1.06
C VAL A 50 3.23 -7.66 -2.05
N ILE A 51 2.16 -7.17 -2.68
CA ILE A 51 2.21 -6.02 -3.58
C ILE A 51 1.63 -4.82 -2.86
N GLY A 52 2.48 -3.83 -2.55
CA GLY A 52 2.06 -2.54 -2.02
C GLY A 52 1.56 -1.62 -3.13
N THR A 53 0.74 -0.64 -2.76
CA THR A 53 0.35 0.45 -3.65
C THR A 53 0.66 1.78 -2.99
N ASN A 54 1.21 2.73 -3.75
CA ASN A 54 1.43 4.09 -3.30
C ASN A 54 1.16 5.06 -4.45
N PHE A 55 1.10 6.34 -4.14
CA PHE A 55 0.80 7.39 -5.11
C PHE A 55 1.76 8.57 -4.94
N TYR A 56 1.98 9.32 -5.98
CA TYR A 56 2.61 10.64 -5.86
C TYR A 56 1.60 11.68 -5.37
N LYS A 57 0.41 11.73 -6.01
CA LYS A 57 -0.70 12.60 -5.66
C LYS A 57 -2.00 11.81 -5.69
N THR A 58 -2.84 11.97 -4.69
CA THR A 58 -4.20 11.42 -4.70
C THR A 58 -5.22 12.45 -4.29
N ARG A 59 -6.43 12.28 -4.77
CA ARG A 59 -7.65 12.95 -4.29
C ARG A 59 -8.55 11.87 -3.71
N CYS A 60 -8.95 12.04 -2.46
CA CYS A 60 -9.80 11.09 -1.75
C CYS A 60 -11.05 11.78 -1.24
N ASN A 61 -12.19 11.11 -1.32
CA ASN A 61 -13.45 11.55 -0.74
C ASN A 61 -13.57 10.94 0.65
N LEU A 62 -13.11 11.65 1.68
CA LEU A 62 -13.05 11.18 3.05
C LEU A 62 -14.05 11.89 3.95
N PRO A 63 -14.64 11.19 4.95
CA PRO A 63 -15.48 11.83 5.95
C PRO A 63 -14.64 12.74 6.85
N GLU A 64 -15.19 13.92 7.14
CA GLU A 64 -14.72 14.80 8.20
C GLU A 64 -15.46 14.46 9.52
N GLY A 65 -15.02 15.07 10.64
CA GLY A 65 -15.54 14.77 11.97
C GLY A 65 -17.07 14.92 12.15
N ASN A 66 -17.76 15.55 11.20
CA ASN A 66 -19.23 15.70 11.14
C ASN A 66 -19.88 14.70 10.15
N HIS A 67 -19.17 13.66 9.74
CA HIS A 67 -19.59 12.67 8.71
C HIS A 67 -19.81 13.24 7.30
N LYS A 68 -19.65 14.54 7.09
CA LYS A 68 -19.68 15.13 5.75
C LYS A 68 -18.43 14.72 5.00
N ARG A 69 -18.60 14.20 3.78
CA ARG A 69 -17.48 13.82 2.91
C ARG A 69 -17.01 15.01 2.10
N THR A 70 -15.70 15.21 2.07
CA THR A 70 -15.06 16.24 1.27
C THR A 70 -13.92 15.67 0.46
N ILE A 71 -13.65 16.28 -0.71
CA ILE A 71 -12.53 15.86 -1.56
C ILE A 71 -11.27 16.54 -1.03
N GLN A 72 -10.35 15.72 -0.52
CA GLN A 72 -9.06 16.13 -0.01
C GLN A 72 -7.95 15.73 -0.98
N THR A 73 -6.89 16.53 -1.06
CA THR A 73 -5.71 16.23 -1.88
C THR A 73 -4.52 15.92 -1.00
N PHE A 74 -3.83 14.82 -1.28
CA PHE A 74 -2.66 14.36 -0.55
C PHE A 74 -1.47 14.10 -1.48
N TYR A 75 -0.28 14.23 -0.92
CA TYR A 75 0.99 13.88 -1.54
C TYR A 75 1.71 12.87 -0.62
N SER A 76 2.22 11.78 -1.17
CA SER A 76 2.85 10.74 -0.35
C SER A 76 4.20 11.15 0.22
N HIS A 77 4.93 12.03 -0.47
CA HIS A 77 6.34 12.39 -0.21
C HIS A 77 7.33 11.21 -0.33
N ASP A 78 6.91 10.11 -0.92
CA ASP A 78 7.75 8.97 -1.22
C ASP A 78 8.69 9.32 -2.40
N PRO A 79 10.03 9.17 -2.23
CA PRO A 79 10.99 9.45 -3.29
C PRO A 79 10.76 8.61 -4.55
N LEU A 80 10.39 7.33 -4.40
CA LEU A 80 10.12 6.44 -5.54
C LEU A 80 8.87 6.87 -6.31
N ALA A 81 7.80 7.25 -5.61
CA ALA A 81 6.60 7.81 -6.24
C ALA A 81 6.90 9.11 -6.99
N LYS A 82 7.74 9.97 -6.41
CA LYS A 82 8.20 11.21 -7.06
C LYS A 82 9.05 10.92 -8.29
N THR A 83 9.98 9.99 -8.21
CA THR A 83 10.85 9.59 -9.34
C THR A 83 10.02 9.00 -10.47
N ALA A 84 9.08 8.09 -10.19
CA ALA A 84 8.15 7.55 -11.17
C ALA A 84 7.36 8.65 -11.90
N LYS A 85 6.89 9.65 -11.15
CA LYS A 85 6.18 10.81 -11.70
C LYS A 85 7.07 11.65 -12.60
N LEU A 86 8.32 11.95 -12.19
CA LEU A 86 9.27 12.75 -12.96
C LEU A 86 9.72 12.03 -14.24
N ALA A 87 9.83 10.69 -14.19
CA ALA A 87 10.12 9.86 -15.36
C ALA A 87 8.93 9.74 -16.34
N GLY A 88 7.80 10.39 -16.06
CA GLY A 88 6.64 10.43 -16.95
C GLY A 88 5.69 9.22 -16.84
N PHE A 89 5.93 8.30 -15.93
CA PHE A 89 5.05 7.15 -15.75
C PHE A 89 3.72 7.56 -15.11
N LYS A 90 2.61 7.16 -15.72
CA LYS A 90 1.28 7.27 -15.10
C LYS A 90 1.11 6.27 -13.97
N MET A 91 1.64 5.07 -14.20
CA MET A 91 1.72 3.97 -13.26
C MET A 91 2.98 3.16 -13.58
N CYS A 92 3.70 2.73 -12.56
CA CYS A 92 4.81 1.78 -12.71
C CYS A 92 4.78 0.75 -11.58
N TRP A 93 5.27 -0.43 -11.89
CA TRP A 93 5.48 -1.51 -10.93
C TRP A 93 6.98 -1.70 -10.75
N ILE A 94 7.40 -1.84 -9.49
CA ILE A 94 8.78 -2.10 -9.11
C ILE A 94 8.79 -3.37 -8.27
N ASP A 95 9.43 -4.41 -8.79
CA ASP A 95 9.76 -5.62 -8.03
C ASP A 95 11.07 -5.38 -7.31
N PHE A 96 11.04 -5.42 -5.98
CA PHE A 96 12.21 -5.11 -5.16
C PHE A 96 13.29 -6.18 -5.23
N SER A 97 12.93 -7.42 -5.59
CA SER A 97 13.89 -8.50 -5.79
C SER A 97 14.74 -8.33 -7.05
N SER A 98 14.27 -7.55 -8.02
CA SER A 98 14.98 -7.28 -9.28
C SER A 98 15.91 -6.07 -9.23
N LEU A 99 15.94 -5.34 -8.10
CA LEU A 99 16.75 -4.14 -7.98
C LEU A 99 18.23 -4.51 -7.73
N GLU A 100 19.10 -3.96 -8.57
CA GLU A 100 20.53 -4.14 -8.42
C GLU A 100 21.08 -3.38 -7.22
N GLU A 101 21.94 -4.05 -6.45
CA GLU A 101 22.62 -3.45 -5.30
C GLU A 101 23.47 -2.25 -5.71
N GLY A 102 23.52 -1.23 -4.86
CA GLY A 102 24.26 0.01 -5.11
C GLY A 102 23.55 1.03 -6.00
N THR A 103 22.40 0.69 -6.59
CA THR A 103 21.60 1.67 -7.36
C THR A 103 20.83 2.63 -6.46
N GLU A 104 20.59 3.85 -6.96
CA GLU A 104 19.78 4.86 -6.26
C GLU A 104 18.38 4.36 -5.93
N ILE A 105 17.75 3.61 -6.84
CA ILE A 105 16.41 3.06 -6.65
C ILE A 105 16.39 2.04 -5.51
N LYS A 106 17.39 1.14 -5.44
CA LYS A 106 17.55 0.16 -4.35
C LYS A 106 17.76 0.87 -3.02
N ARG A 107 18.64 1.85 -2.98
CA ARG A 107 18.91 2.66 -1.79
C ARG A 107 17.64 3.33 -1.27
N HIS A 108 16.80 3.89 -2.14
CA HIS A 108 15.53 4.48 -1.73
C HIS A 108 14.49 3.44 -1.29
N ALA A 109 14.48 2.25 -1.90
CA ALA A 109 13.59 1.17 -1.51
C ALA A 109 13.92 0.61 -0.11
N ASP A 110 15.20 0.61 0.27
CA ASP A 110 15.68 0.12 1.57
C ASP A 110 15.74 1.22 2.66
N ALA A 111 15.60 2.47 2.27
CA ALA A 111 15.64 3.58 3.22
C ALA A 111 14.29 3.82 3.89
N TYR A 112 14.34 4.27 5.16
CA TYR A 112 13.15 4.78 5.83
C TYR A 112 12.57 5.96 5.07
N THR A 113 11.33 5.85 4.65
CA THR A 113 10.63 6.87 3.89
C THR A 113 9.17 7.02 4.32
N TYR A 114 8.62 8.21 4.07
CA TYR A 114 7.21 8.44 4.31
C TYR A 114 6.36 7.94 3.13
N MET A 115 5.52 6.96 3.41
CA MET A 115 4.51 6.48 2.47
C MET A 115 3.11 6.91 2.92
N GLY A 116 2.23 7.24 1.99
CA GLY A 116 0.85 7.58 2.31
C GLY A 116 0.11 6.40 2.96
N THR A 117 -0.54 6.64 4.09
CA THR A 117 -1.46 5.70 4.73
C THR A 117 -2.68 6.49 5.21
N LEU A 118 -3.71 6.58 4.35
CA LEU A 118 -4.94 7.27 4.68
C LEU A 118 -5.85 6.32 5.45
N GLY A 119 -6.25 6.74 6.66
CA GLY A 119 -7.25 6.05 7.45
C GLY A 119 -8.68 6.27 6.94
N GLU A 120 -9.65 5.88 7.75
CA GLU A 120 -11.08 5.99 7.40
C GLU A 120 -11.62 7.43 7.47
N SER A 121 -10.95 8.31 8.20
CA SER A 121 -11.35 9.71 8.36
C SER A 121 -10.14 10.63 8.27
N TYR A 122 -10.39 11.89 7.95
CA TYR A 122 -9.38 12.93 7.88
C TYR A 122 -9.94 14.24 8.42
N SER A 123 -9.17 14.88 9.27
CA SER A 123 -9.46 16.24 9.74
C SER A 123 -8.40 17.21 9.24
N ILE A 124 -8.74 18.50 9.15
CA ILE A 124 -7.78 19.53 8.74
C ILE A 124 -6.57 19.60 9.68
N MET A 125 -6.72 19.19 10.93
CA MET A 125 -5.64 19.10 11.90
C MET A 125 -4.57 18.07 11.50
N ASN A 126 -4.96 17.02 10.79
CA ASN A 126 -4.03 15.99 10.31
C ASN A 126 -3.00 16.54 9.31
N ARG A 127 -3.30 17.67 8.65
CA ARG A 127 -2.34 18.35 7.77
C ARG A 127 -1.08 18.80 8.50
N PHE A 128 -1.22 19.16 9.76
CA PHE A 128 -0.11 19.64 10.60
C PHE A 128 0.62 18.49 11.32
N LEU A 129 0.10 17.26 11.22
CA LEU A 129 0.64 16.06 11.85
C LEU A 129 0.92 14.98 10.79
N PRO A 130 2.00 15.10 10.00
CA PRO A 130 2.34 14.13 8.95
C PRO A 130 2.32 12.66 9.38
N PRO A 131 2.75 12.28 10.60
CA PRO A 131 2.67 10.89 11.06
C PRO A 131 1.25 10.32 11.12
N SER A 132 0.23 11.18 11.23
CA SER A 132 -1.17 10.71 11.34
C SER A 132 -1.75 10.13 10.04
N TYR A 133 -1.09 10.37 8.90
CA TYR A 133 -1.50 9.87 7.58
C TYR A 133 -0.33 9.39 6.72
N ARG A 134 0.81 9.10 7.37
CA ARG A 134 2.00 8.57 6.72
C ARG A 134 2.63 7.49 7.58
N MET A 135 3.07 6.43 6.93
CA MET A 135 3.89 5.39 7.52
C MET A 135 5.35 5.70 7.24
N PHE A 136 6.21 5.55 8.24
CA PHE A 136 7.65 5.75 8.12
C PHE A 136 8.38 4.42 8.26
N GLN A 137 8.62 3.77 7.13
CA GLN A 137 9.25 2.45 7.03
C GLN A 137 9.96 2.28 5.68
N PRO A 138 10.97 1.40 5.59
CA PRO A 138 11.51 1.00 4.30
C PRO A 138 10.45 0.23 3.48
N PRO A 139 10.23 0.57 2.21
CA PRO A 139 9.31 -0.18 1.35
C PRO A 139 9.58 -1.68 1.29
N THR A 140 10.85 -2.10 1.22
CA THR A 140 11.27 -3.50 1.14
C THR A 140 10.95 -4.32 2.37
N THR A 141 10.84 -3.72 3.54
CA THR A 141 10.42 -4.43 4.77
C THR A 141 8.92 -4.72 4.81
N LEU A 142 8.14 -4.00 4.03
CA LEU A 142 6.67 -4.11 4.01
C LEU A 142 6.16 -4.95 2.85
N TYR A 143 6.85 -4.89 1.70
CA TYR A 143 6.35 -5.42 0.43
C TYR A 143 7.45 -6.16 -0.34
N ASP A 144 7.06 -7.07 -1.22
CA ASP A 144 7.95 -7.67 -2.23
C ASP A 144 8.06 -6.79 -3.46
N SER A 145 6.98 -6.08 -3.77
CA SER A 145 6.92 -5.11 -4.85
C SER A 145 5.95 -3.99 -4.56
N MET A 146 6.04 -2.90 -5.33
CA MET A 146 5.08 -1.80 -5.22
C MET A 146 4.61 -1.30 -6.58
N ILE A 147 3.34 -0.93 -6.63
CA ILE A 147 2.74 -0.20 -7.73
C ILE A 147 2.63 1.28 -7.33
N TYR A 148 3.27 2.13 -8.10
CA TYR A 148 3.24 3.58 -7.93
C TYR A 148 2.31 4.22 -8.96
N VAL A 149 1.35 5.01 -8.47
CA VAL A 149 0.39 5.74 -9.31
C VAL A 149 0.69 7.23 -9.22
N SER A 150 0.92 7.89 -10.36
CA SER A 150 1.25 9.32 -10.37
C SER A 150 0.12 10.21 -9.87
N ASN A 151 -1.11 9.93 -10.30
CA ASN A 151 -2.30 10.69 -9.87
C ASN A 151 -3.48 9.73 -9.70
N ALA A 152 -4.03 9.68 -8.51
CA ALA A 152 -5.26 8.94 -8.23
C ALA A 152 -6.43 9.89 -8.05
N ALA A 153 -7.57 9.52 -8.61
CA ALA A 153 -8.83 10.25 -8.51
C ALA A 153 -9.75 9.63 -7.43
N PRO A 154 -10.65 10.41 -6.83
CA PRO A 154 -11.63 9.88 -5.90
C PRO A 154 -12.60 8.93 -6.62
N THR A 155 -13.05 7.90 -5.92
CA THR A 155 -14.13 7.04 -6.37
C THR A 155 -15.41 7.84 -6.54
N LYS A 156 -16.12 7.65 -7.65
CA LYS A 156 -17.46 8.21 -7.81
C LYS A 156 -18.42 7.45 -6.90
N ILE A 157 -19.18 8.17 -6.10
CA ILE A 157 -20.29 7.61 -5.35
C ILE A 157 -21.40 7.35 -6.36
N ILE A 158 -21.88 6.12 -6.42
CA ILE A 158 -23.08 5.77 -7.18
C ILE A 158 -24.25 6.05 -6.22
N GLU A 159 -25.09 7.02 -6.58
CA GLU A 159 -26.33 7.32 -5.88
C GLU A 159 -27.42 6.30 -6.25
#